data_eb4a5d624e4f285967baba1fc0dc4694
#
_entry.id   eb4a5d624e4f285967baba1fc0dc4694
#
_cell.length_a   1.000
_cell.length_b   1.000
_cell.length_c   1.000
_cell.angle_alpha   90.00
_cell.angle_beta   90.00
_cell.angle_gamma   90.00
#
_symmetry.space_group_name_H-M   'P 1'
#
loop_
_entity.id
_entity.type
_entity.pdbx_description
1 polymer ?
#
loop_
_entity_poly.entity_id
_entity_poly.type
_entity_poly.pdbx_seq_one_letter_code
_entity_poly.pdbx_strand_id
1 'polypeptide(L)'
;MSVFAVRTDLALEEGERIRESGVEIHGVILEEETRPETGILVTRVKIETKNGAKIMGKPIGTYVTLEAGQLGNDEEEYQQEVAKELSVQLQKLIPDPETEKSVLVVGLGNRQVTADALGPRVADRLFINRHIILEFGAAAYNREKMNRVSCLVPGVMAQTGMESAEIVRGVVKETKPDLVLVVDALAARSTKRLNRTFQISDAGIYPGSGVGNHRNALTGESLGVPVLAIGVPTVVDAATIVGDALREMEQENDSALLQNREHPQALSGLNNMYVTGKDIDETILYLSEIVSDGINRALNPEG
;
A
#
# COMPACT_ATOMS: atom_id res chain seq x y z
N MET A 1 28.46 8.10 -6.62
CA MET A 1 27.18 7.54 -7.10
C MET A 1 26.86 6.35 -6.23
N SER A 2 25.75 6.34 -5.52
CA SER A 2 25.36 5.19 -4.68
C SER A 2 25.14 3.98 -5.58
N VAL A 3 25.92 2.92 -5.35
CA VAL A 3 25.89 1.65 -6.11
C VAL A 3 24.62 0.85 -5.80
N PHE A 4 23.82 1.30 -4.82
CA PHE A 4 22.60 0.62 -4.37
C PHE A 4 21.38 1.43 -4.77
N ALA A 5 20.55 0.87 -5.66
CA ALA A 5 19.22 1.38 -5.88
C ALA A 5 18.39 1.04 -4.63
N VAL A 6 18.15 2.05 -3.79
CA VAL A 6 17.21 1.93 -2.66
C VAL A 6 15.83 1.66 -3.24
N ARG A 7 15.20 0.57 -2.81
CA ARG A 7 13.87 0.16 -3.27
C ARG A 7 12.86 0.46 -2.18
N THR A 8 11.82 1.21 -2.52
CA THR A 8 10.65 1.43 -1.66
C THR A 8 9.39 1.61 -2.48
N ASP A 9 8.29 1.07 -1.98
CA ASP A 9 6.95 1.29 -2.53
C ASP A 9 6.27 2.51 -1.89
N LEU A 10 6.79 3.03 -0.77
CA LEU A 10 6.21 4.17 -0.07
C LEU A 10 6.63 5.51 -0.69
N ALA A 11 5.64 6.35 -1.05
CA ALA A 11 5.89 7.69 -1.58
C ALA A 11 6.49 8.63 -0.54
N LEU A 12 6.17 8.43 0.75
CA LEU A 12 6.73 9.17 1.87
C LEU A 12 8.26 9.00 1.93
N GLU A 13 8.76 7.77 1.83
CA GLU A 13 10.20 7.48 1.91
C GLU A 13 10.98 8.10 0.75
N GLU A 14 10.40 8.15 -0.44
CA GLU A 14 11.00 8.88 -1.56
C GLU A 14 11.00 10.40 -1.32
N GLY A 15 9.94 10.95 -0.75
CA GLY A 15 9.86 12.36 -0.37
C GLY A 15 10.93 12.76 0.66
N GLU A 16 11.13 11.94 1.70
CA GLU A 16 12.15 12.15 2.73
C GLU A 16 13.56 12.12 2.14
N ARG A 17 13.87 11.11 1.32
CA ARG A 17 15.17 10.97 0.66
C ARG A 17 15.53 12.19 -0.17
N ILE A 18 14.56 12.79 -0.85
CA ILE A 18 14.80 13.96 -1.69
C ILE A 18 14.98 15.22 -0.82
N ARG A 19 14.20 15.38 0.25
CA ARG A 19 14.37 16.48 1.22
C ARG A 19 15.75 16.45 1.86
N GLU A 20 16.26 15.27 2.26
CA GLU A 20 17.61 15.10 2.80
C GLU A 20 18.69 15.54 1.79
N SER A 21 18.43 15.42 0.49
CA SER A 21 19.34 15.90 -0.56
C SER A 21 19.32 17.42 -0.78
N GLY A 22 18.46 18.16 -0.08
CA GLY A 22 18.32 19.62 -0.19
C GLY A 22 17.65 20.10 -1.50
N VAL A 23 17.03 19.20 -2.26
CA VAL A 23 16.37 19.53 -3.53
C VAL A 23 14.90 19.91 -3.27
N GLU A 24 14.53 21.14 -3.63
CA GLU A 24 13.13 21.57 -3.65
C GLU A 24 12.42 20.99 -4.88
N ILE A 25 11.31 20.29 -4.68
CA ILE A 25 10.59 19.62 -5.78
C ILE A 25 9.38 20.45 -6.18
N HIS A 26 9.51 21.19 -7.28
CA HIS A 26 8.34 21.88 -7.85
C HIS A 26 7.28 20.88 -8.32
N GLY A 27 6.02 21.08 -7.87
CA GLY A 27 4.89 20.23 -8.25
C GLY A 27 4.74 18.97 -7.39
N VAL A 28 5.33 18.98 -6.19
CA VAL A 28 5.05 18.03 -5.12
C VAL A 28 4.67 18.81 -3.86
N ILE A 29 3.51 18.52 -3.32
CA ILE A 29 2.99 19.10 -2.08
C ILE A 29 3.05 18.02 -1.02
N LEU A 30 3.54 18.36 0.17
CA LEU A 30 3.59 17.47 1.32
C LEU A 30 2.95 18.14 2.51
N GLU A 31 1.96 17.47 3.10
CA GLU A 31 1.23 17.89 4.29
C GLU A 31 1.33 16.81 5.34
N GLU A 32 1.57 17.18 6.59
CA GLU A 32 1.67 16.27 7.73
C GLU A 32 0.72 16.72 8.84
N GLU A 33 -0.02 15.78 9.39
CA GLU A 33 -0.95 16.02 10.50
C GLU A 33 -0.90 14.84 11.47
N THR A 34 -0.65 15.12 12.74
CA THR A 34 -0.74 14.11 13.80
C THR A 34 -2.11 14.13 14.44
N ARG A 35 -2.77 13.00 14.58
CA ARG A 35 -4.02 12.85 15.31
C ARG A 35 -3.76 12.97 16.81
N PRO A 36 -4.30 13.98 17.51
CA PRO A 36 -3.94 14.23 18.92
C PRO A 36 -4.31 13.07 19.86
N GLU A 37 -5.43 12.38 19.58
CA GLU A 37 -5.97 11.34 20.45
C GLU A 37 -5.24 10.00 20.30
N THR A 38 -4.80 9.68 19.08
CA THR A 38 -4.23 8.36 18.76
C THR A 38 -2.73 8.39 18.47
N GLY A 39 -2.17 9.58 18.23
CA GLY A 39 -0.78 9.71 17.81
C GLY A 39 -0.51 9.22 16.37
N ILE A 40 -1.54 8.85 15.60
CA ILE A 40 -1.39 8.46 14.20
C ILE A 40 -0.90 9.67 13.40
N LEU A 41 0.24 9.51 12.72
CA LEU A 41 0.76 10.51 11.80
C LEU A 41 0.17 10.25 10.40
N VAL A 42 -0.51 11.25 9.86
CA VAL A 42 -1.07 11.24 8.51
C VAL A 42 -0.23 12.14 7.63
N THR A 43 0.47 11.58 6.67
CA THR A 43 1.25 12.32 5.68
C THR A 43 0.60 12.21 4.32
N ARG A 44 0.33 13.35 3.69
CA ARG A 44 -0.19 13.43 2.32
C ARG A 44 0.88 13.97 1.38
N VAL A 45 1.22 13.17 0.37
CA VAL A 45 2.11 13.56 -0.73
C VAL A 45 1.27 13.69 -1.99
N LYS A 46 1.17 14.89 -2.55
CA LYS A 46 0.47 15.14 -3.82
C LYS A 46 1.47 15.47 -4.91
N ILE A 47 1.54 14.63 -5.92
CA ILE A 47 2.39 14.80 -7.10
C ILE A 47 1.52 15.36 -8.22
N GLU A 48 1.77 16.61 -8.64
CA GLU A 48 0.91 17.32 -9.60
C GLU A 48 1.53 17.44 -10.99
N THR A 49 2.85 17.28 -11.11
CA THR A 49 3.56 17.53 -12.36
C THR A 49 4.34 16.32 -12.85
N LYS A 50 4.56 16.23 -14.17
CA LYS A 50 5.44 15.21 -14.76
C LYS A 50 6.87 15.28 -14.24
N ASN A 51 7.36 16.50 -13.94
CA ASN A 51 8.68 16.68 -13.35
C ASN A 51 8.74 16.15 -11.93
N GLY A 52 7.73 16.48 -11.10
CA GLY A 52 7.57 15.90 -9.76
C GLY A 52 7.52 14.37 -9.80
N ALA A 53 6.72 13.81 -10.70
CA ALA A 53 6.61 12.35 -10.88
C ALA A 53 7.97 11.71 -11.24
N LYS A 54 8.74 12.35 -12.13
CA LYS A 54 10.07 11.86 -12.52
C LYS A 54 11.06 11.90 -11.36
N ILE A 55 11.05 12.96 -10.56
CA ILE A 55 11.95 13.14 -9.41
C ILE A 55 11.58 12.15 -8.30
N MET A 56 10.28 12.03 -7.99
CA MET A 56 9.75 11.12 -6.98
C MET A 56 9.79 9.64 -7.40
N GLY A 57 10.00 9.34 -8.69
CA GLY A 57 9.89 7.97 -9.20
C GLY A 57 8.50 7.35 -9.02
N LYS A 58 7.46 8.19 -8.80
CA LYS A 58 6.07 7.78 -8.57
C LYS A 58 5.14 8.50 -9.54
N PRO A 59 4.03 7.89 -9.98
CA PRO A 59 3.04 8.54 -10.84
C PRO A 59 2.44 9.82 -10.22
N ILE A 60 1.88 10.67 -11.10
CA ILE A 60 1.03 11.79 -10.67
C ILE A 60 -0.16 11.22 -9.92
N GLY A 61 -0.51 11.83 -8.78
CA GLY A 61 -1.60 11.43 -7.90
C GLY A 61 -1.37 11.81 -6.47
N THR A 62 -2.28 11.37 -5.61
CA THR A 62 -2.27 11.59 -4.16
C THR A 62 -1.88 10.30 -3.45
N TYR A 63 -0.93 10.40 -2.54
CA TYR A 63 -0.48 9.32 -1.67
C TYR A 63 -0.68 9.75 -0.23
N VAL A 64 -1.53 9.04 0.49
CA VAL A 64 -1.79 9.26 1.92
C VAL A 64 -1.16 8.13 2.70
N THR A 65 -0.26 8.46 3.60
CA THR A 65 0.43 7.51 4.47
C THR A 65 -0.03 7.69 5.91
N LEU A 66 -0.49 6.62 6.54
CA LEU A 66 -0.79 6.54 7.96
C LEU A 66 0.36 5.80 8.65
N GLU A 67 1.03 6.44 9.60
CA GLU A 67 2.04 5.80 10.45
C GLU A 67 1.46 5.59 11.85
N ALA A 68 1.18 4.33 12.19
CA ALA A 68 0.58 3.89 13.45
C ALA A 68 1.67 3.33 14.37
N GLY A 69 2.42 4.21 15.02
CA GLY A 69 3.63 3.87 15.79
C GLY A 69 3.41 2.88 16.94
N GLN A 70 2.20 2.87 17.51
CA GLN A 70 1.84 2.01 18.65
C GLN A 70 1.21 0.66 18.22
N LEU A 71 1.13 0.39 16.92
CA LEU A 71 0.46 -0.82 16.42
C LEU A 71 1.20 -2.10 16.86
N GLY A 72 0.47 -2.98 17.52
CA GLY A 72 0.93 -4.28 18.00
C GLY A 72 -0.23 -5.29 18.11
N ASN A 73 0.09 -6.54 18.47
CA ASN A 73 -0.89 -7.63 18.51
C ASN A 73 -1.94 -7.46 19.62
N ASP A 74 -1.56 -6.86 20.75
CA ASP A 74 -2.39 -6.82 21.97
C ASP A 74 -3.18 -5.50 22.12
N GLU A 75 -3.25 -4.68 21.07
CA GLU A 75 -3.85 -3.34 21.12
C GLU A 75 -5.11 -3.22 20.23
N GLU A 76 -6.10 -4.03 20.47
CA GLU A 76 -7.34 -4.12 19.67
C GLU A 76 -8.06 -2.76 19.54
N GLU A 77 -8.12 -1.97 20.61
CA GLU A 77 -8.73 -0.63 20.58
C GLU A 77 -7.97 0.31 19.62
N TYR A 78 -6.64 0.29 19.66
CA TYR A 78 -5.83 1.09 18.76
C TYR A 78 -5.94 0.61 17.30
N GLN A 79 -6.05 -0.69 17.08
CA GLN A 79 -6.28 -1.26 15.75
C GLN A 79 -7.60 -0.75 15.14
N GLN A 80 -8.67 -0.63 15.96
CA GLN A 80 -9.95 -0.07 15.52
C GLN A 80 -9.84 1.42 15.16
N GLU A 81 -9.09 2.22 15.92
CA GLU A 81 -8.84 3.63 15.59
C GLU A 81 -8.03 3.78 14.29
N VAL A 82 -7.06 2.89 14.04
CA VAL A 82 -6.32 2.86 12.76
C VAL A 82 -7.27 2.52 11.60
N ALA A 83 -8.14 1.54 11.76
CA ALA A 83 -9.14 1.16 10.74
C ALA A 83 -10.10 2.32 10.44
N LYS A 84 -10.54 3.04 11.47
CA LYS A 84 -11.39 4.22 11.35
C LYS A 84 -10.68 5.36 10.59
N GLU A 85 -9.43 5.67 10.94
CA GLU A 85 -8.66 6.68 10.22
C GLU A 85 -8.41 6.27 8.77
N LEU A 86 -8.10 5.00 8.51
CA LEU A 86 -7.97 4.43 7.16
C LEU A 86 -9.25 4.66 6.36
N SER A 87 -10.41 4.38 6.96
CA SER A 87 -11.73 4.61 6.35
C SER A 87 -11.95 6.07 5.98
N VAL A 88 -11.64 7.00 6.90
CA VAL A 88 -11.78 8.45 6.67
C VAL A 88 -10.88 8.93 5.51
N GLN A 89 -9.64 8.46 5.44
CA GLN A 89 -8.74 8.86 4.37
C GLN A 89 -9.11 8.22 3.03
N LEU A 90 -9.60 6.97 3.04
CA LEU A 90 -10.08 6.29 1.85
C LEU A 90 -11.31 7.00 1.26
N GLN A 91 -12.28 7.37 2.09
CA GLN A 91 -13.48 8.12 1.66
C GLN A 91 -13.14 9.44 0.96
N LYS A 92 -12.11 10.17 1.42
CA LYS A 92 -11.66 11.41 0.79
C LYS A 92 -11.10 11.22 -0.63
N LEU A 93 -10.67 10.01 -0.97
CA LEU A 93 -10.14 9.68 -2.30
C LEU A 93 -11.17 9.02 -3.21
N ILE A 94 -12.30 8.53 -2.68
CA ILE A 94 -13.39 7.96 -3.49
C ILE A 94 -14.02 9.07 -4.31
N PRO A 95 -14.05 8.97 -5.67
CA PRO A 95 -14.74 9.94 -6.51
C PRO A 95 -16.25 9.94 -6.21
N ASP A 96 -16.86 11.13 -6.13
CA ASP A 96 -18.31 11.32 -5.94
C ASP A 96 -18.91 10.40 -4.83
N PRO A 97 -18.46 10.54 -3.56
CA PRO A 97 -18.79 9.60 -2.48
C PRO A 97 -20.29 9.52 -2.16
N GLU A 98 -21.09 10.51 -2.56
CA GLU A 98 -22.53 10.57 -2.36
C GLU A 98 -23.34 9.67 -3.33
N THR A 99 -22.68 9.14 -4.37
CA THR A 99 -23.35 8.28 -5.36
C THR A 99 -23.07 6.81 -5.08
N GLU A 100 -24.10 5.96 -5.23
CA GLU A 100 -23.92 4.51 -5.16
C GLU A 100 -22.97 4.02 -6.25
N LYS A 101 -22.05 3.14 -5.86
CA LYS A 101 -21.04 2.59 -6.75
C LYS A 101 -21.05 1.08 -6.77
N SER A 102 -20.68 0.53 -7.92
CA SER A 102 -20.24 -0.85 -8.03
C SER A 102 -18.73 -0.88 -7.83
N VAL A 103 -18.27 -1.47 -6.75
CA VAL A 103 -16.86 -1.53 -6.36
C VAL A 103 -16.32 -2.94 -6.53
N LEU A 104 -15.21 -3.07 -7.23
CA LEU A 104 -14.45 -4.30 -7.29
C LEU A 104 -13.21 -4.16 -6.39
N VAL A 105 -13.15 -4.92 -5.30
CA VAL A 105 -11.95 -5.01 -4.46
C VAL A 105 -11.08 -6.15 -4.96
N VAL A 106 -9.78 -5.86 -5.15
CA VAL A 106 -8.80 -6.82 -5.66
C VAL A 106 -7.72 -7.05 -4.60
N GLY A 107 -7.65 -8.24 -4.03
CA GLY A 107 -6.61 -8.65 -3.10
C GLY A 107 -5.44 -9.28 -3.84
N LEU A 108 -4.34 -8.52 -4.04
CA LEU A 108 -3.12 -9.00 -4.66
C LEU A 108 -2.25 -9.79 -3.68
N GLY A 109 -1.41 -10.65 -4.23
CA GLY A 109 -0.41 -11.41 -3.49
C GLY A 109 -0.63 -12.92 -3.52
N ASN A 110 0.25 -13.62 -2.81
CA ASN A 110 0.28 -15.08 -2.74
C ASN A 110 -0.17 -15.56 -1.35
N ARG A 111 -1.32 -16.21 -1.29
CA ARG A 111 -1.89 -16.77 -0.06
C ARG A 111 -0.96 -17.77 0.65
N GLN A 112 -0.03 -18.39 -0.08
CA GLN A 112 0.91 -19.38 0.45
C GLN A 112 2.21 -18.78 0.99
N VAL A 113 2.43 -17.48 0.80
CA VAL A 113 3.59 -16.73 1.31
C VAL A 113 3.08 -15.71 2.31
N THR A 114 3.28 -15.94 3.61
CA THR A 114 2.64 -15.14 4.67
C THR A 114 2.83 -13.64 4.48
N ALA A 115 4.06 -13.18 4.24
CA ALA A 115 4.35 -11.76 4.04
C ALA A 115 3.69 -11.15 2.78
N ASP A 116 3.25 -11.98 1.82
CA ASP A 116 2.57 -11.59 0.59
C ASP A 116 1.06 -11.92 0.62
N ALA A 117 0.54 -12.37 1.76
CA ALA A 117 -0.85 -12.83 1.88
C ALA A 117 -1.84 -11.74 2.31
N LEU A 118 -1.40 -10.47 2.46
CA LEU A 118 -2.26 -9.39 2.96
C LEU A 118 -3.54 -9.23 2.13
N GLY A 119 -3.41 -8.99 0.83
CA GLY A 119 -4.56 -8.78 -0.06
C GLY A 119 -5.55 -9.95 -0.04
N PRO A 120 -5.10 -11.21 -0.21
CA PRO A 120 -5.94 -12.39 -0.05
C PRO A 120 -6.64 -12.51 1.31
N ARG A 121 -5.98 -12.14 2.42
CA ARG A 121 -6.57 -12.18 3.77
C ARG A 121 -7.59 -11.07 3.99
N VAL A 122 -7.33 -9.87 3.47
CA VAL A 122 -8.31 -8.78 3.46
C VAL A 122 -9.56 -9.21 2.71
N ALA A 123 -9.42 -9.81 1.53
CA ALA A 123 -10.53 -10.29 0.72
C ALA A 123 -11.46 -11.24 1.47
N ASP A 124 -10.92 -12.10 2.33
CA ASP A 124 -11.71 -13.06 3.14
C ASP A 124 -12.61 -12.39 4.19
N ARG A 125 -12.35 -11.13 4.55
CA ARG A 125 -13.04 -10.38 5.60
C ARG A 125 -13.93 -9.25 5.07
N LEU A 126 -13.99 -9.07 3.76
CA LEU A 126 -14.80 -8.02 3.16
C LEU A 126 -16.30 -8.35 3.21
N PHE A 127 -17.11 -7.33 3.41
CA PHE A 127 -18.54 -7.42 3.28
C PHE A 127 -18.95 -7.39 1.80
N ILE A 128 -19.11 -8.57 1.21
CA ILE A 128 -19.48 -8.76 -0.20
C ILE A 128 -20.98 -8.86 -0.34
N ASN A 129 -21.59 -7.93 -1.08
CA ASN A 129 -23.03 -7.79 -1.19
C ASN A 129 -23.56 -7.64 -2.63
N ARG A 130 -22.67 -7.54 -3.64
CA ARG A 130 -23.09 -7.29 -5.03
C ARG A 130 -24.16 -8.26 -5.51
N HIS A 131 -24.04 -9.55 -5.24
CA HIS A 131 -24.99 -10.57 -5.68
C HIS A 131 -26.37 -10.39 -5.04
N ILE A 132 -26.44 -10.03 -3.76
CA ILE A 132 -27.70 -9.79 -3.05
C ILE A 132 -28.36 -8.51 -3.54
N ILE A 133 -27.59 -7.42 -3.73
CA ILE A 133 -28.16 -6.14 -4.18
C ILE A 133 -28.65 -6.24 -5.63
N LEU A 134 -28.00 -6.99 -6.49
CA LEU A 134 -28.46 -7.21 -7.87
C LEU A 134 -29.78 -7.98 -7.93
N GLU A 135 -30.03 -8.89 -6.99
CA GLU A 135 -31.25 -9.71 -6.95
C GLU A 135 -32.38 -9.01 -6.19
N PHE A 136 -32.11 -8.39 -5.03
CA PHE A 136 -33.09 -7.91 -4.07
C PHE A 136 -33.05 -6.41 -3.80
N GLY A 137 -32.08 -5.68 -4.37
CA GLY A 137 -31.83 -4.28 -4.07
C GLY A 137 -31.22 -4.02 -2.68
N ALA A 138 -30.93 -2.73 -2.37
CA ALA A 138 -30.39 -2.32 -1.07
C ALA A 138 -31.38 -2.56 0.10
N ALA A 139 -32.66 -2.69 -0.20
CA ALA A 139 -33.73 -3.01 0.76
C ALA A 139 -33.50 -4.36 1.49
N ALA A 140 -32.75 -5.30 0.88
CA ALA A 140 -32.33 -6.54 1.55
C ALA A 140 -31.53 -6.31 2.83
N TYR A 141 -30.92 -5.13 2.96
CA TYR A 141 -30.14 -4.70 4.13
C TYR A 141 -30.84 -3.59 4.93
N ASN A 142 -32.15 -3.36 4.71
CA ASN A 142 -32.92 -2.26 5.31
C ASN A 142 -32.31 -0.86 5.02
N ARG A 143 -31.76 -0.67 3.84
CA ARG A 143 -31.14 0.59 3.40
C ARG A 143 -31.79 1.08 2.10
N GLU A 144 -31.83 2.40 1.93
CA GLU A 144 -32.27 3.02 0.68
C GLU A 144 -31.19 2.96 -0.39
N LYS A 145 -29.94 3.16 0.02
CA LYS A 145 -28.75 3.17 -0.84
C LYS A 145 -27.62 2.35 -0.23
N MET A 146 -26.87 1.68 -1.07
CA MET A 146 -25.73 0.87 -0.65
C MET A 146 -24.78 0.61 -1.82
N ASN A 147 -23.47 0.75 -1.61
CA ASN A 147 -22.51 0.35 -2.61
C ASN A 147 -22.52 -1.16 -2.84
N ARG A 148 -22.39 -1.55 -4.09
CA ARG A 148 -22.31 -2.95 -4.51
C ARG A 148 -20.87 -3.41 -4.49
N VAL A 149 -20.48 -4.22 -3.53
CA VAL A 149 -19.12 -4.69 -3.34
C VAL A 149 -18.96 -6.11 -3.85
N SER A 150 -17.98 -6.30 -4.73
CA SER A 150 -17.49 -7.60 -5.18
C SER A 150 -15.99 -7.71 -4.91
N CYS A 151 -15.47 -8.93 -4.84
CA CYS A 151 -14.06 -9.17 -4.55
C CYS A 151 -13.45 -10.17 -5.52
N LEU A 152 -12.15 -9.99 -5.80
CA LEU A 152 -11.33 -10.88 -6.61
C LEU A 152 -9.97 -11.08 -5.95
N VAL A 153 -9.54 -12.33 -5.83
CA VAL A 153 -8.15 -12.70 -5.50
C VAL A 153 -7.56 -13.40 -6.72
N PRO A 154 -6.81 -12.68 -7.59
CA PRO A 154 -6.35 -13.24 -8.85
C PRO A 154 -5.25 -14.29 -8.68
N GLY A 155 -4.59 -14.33 -7.51
CA GLY A 155 -3.40 -15.14 -7.29
C GLY A 155 -2.17 -14.54 -7.98
N VAL A 156 -1.11 -15.36 -8.10
CA VAL A 156 0.15 -14.96 -8.72
C VAL A 156 0.38 -15.75 -10.02
N MET A 157 1.21 -15.19 -10.89
CA MET A 157 1.52 -15.79 -12.20
C MET A 157 2.03 -17.23 -12.10
N ALA A 158 2.80 -17.55 -11.06
CA ALA A 158 3.29 -18.92 -10.82
C ALA A 158 2.18 -19.95 -10.57
N GLN A 159 0.99 -19.51 -10.12
CA GLN A 159 -0.17 -20.37 -9.87
C GLN A 159 -1.12 -20.43 -11.07
N THR A 160 -1.28 -19.31 -11.78
CA THR A 160 -2.33 -19.16 -12.79
C THR A 160 -1.79 -19.22 -14.24
N GLY A 161 -0.50 -18.97 -14.43
CA GLY A 161 0.09 -18.78 -15.76
C GLY A 161 -0.26 -17.45 -16.43
N MET A 162 -0.99 -16.57 -15.73
CA MET A 162 -1.44 -15.27 -16.22
C MET A 162 -0.95 -14.16 -15.31
N GLU A 163 -0.71 -12.97 -15.86
CA GLU A 163 -0.46 -11.78 -15.05
C GLU A 163 -1.74 -11.36 -14.30
N SER A 164 -1.61 -10.95 -13.05
CA SER A 164 -2.77 -10.51 -12.23
C SER A 164 -3.56 -9.39 -12.93
N ALA A 165 -2.87 -8.50 -13.65
CA ALA A 165 -3.52 -7.42 -14.40
C ALA A 165 -4.36 -7.91 -15.59
N GLU A 166 -4.02 -9.06 -16.22
CA GLU A 166 -4.84 -9.65 -17.28
C GLU A 166 -6.15 -10.17 -16.72
N ILE A 167 -6.08 -10.87 -15.57
CA ILE A 167 -7.26 -11.40 -14.88
C ILE A 167 -8.17 -10.24 -14.44
N VAL A 168 -7.59 -9.21 -13.80
CA VAL A 168 -8.35 -8.04 -13.33
C VAL A 168 -9.02 -7.31 -14.50
N ARG A 169 -8.31 -7.06 -15.61
CA ARG A 169 -8.90 -6.44 -16.81
C ARG A 169 -10.08 -7.24 -17.37
N GLY A 170 -9.98 -8.56 -17.38
CA GLY A 170 -11.07 -9.44 -17.80
C GLY A 170 -12.31 -9.27 -16.93
N VAL A 171 -12.14 -9.26 -15.61
CA VAL A 171 -13.24 -9.07 -14.65
C VAL A 171 -13.82 -7.66 -14.72
N VAL A 172 -13.00 -6.61 -14.82
CA VAL A 172 -13.46 -5.22 -14.98
C VAL A 172 -14.30 -5.05 -16.24
N LYS A 173 -13.87 -5.64 -17.36
CA LYS A 173 -14.62 -5.60 -18.62
C LYS A 173 -16.01 -6.25 -18.50
N GLU A 174 -16.12 -7.34 -17.76
CA GLU A 174 -17.38 -8.08 -17.56
C GLU A 174 -18.28 -7.41 -16.53
N THR A 175 -17.71 -7.04 -15.37
CA THR A 175 -18.51 -6.55 -14.23
C THR A 175 -18.77 -5.05 -14.26
N LYS A 176 -17.98 -4.28 -15.04
CA LYS A 176 -18.08 -2.84 -15.24
C LYS A 176 -18.22 -2.08 -13.91
N PRO A 177 -17.26 -2.19 -13.00
CA PRO A 177 -17.30 -1.46 -11.74
C PRO A 177 -17.11 0.04 -11.97
N ASP A 178 -17.64 0.86 -11.08
CA ASP A 178 -17.44 2.31 -11.07
C ASP A 178 -16.09 2.68 -10.41
N LEU A 179 -15.55 1.76 -9.58
CA LEU A 179 -14.30 1.91 -8.85
C LEU A 179 -13.63 0.54 -8.67
N VAL A 180 -12.31 0.49 -8.84
CA VAL A 180 -11.48 -0.64 -8.43
C VAL A 180 -10.64 -0.23 -7.22
N LEU A 181 -10.70 -1.02 -6.15
CA LEU A 181 -9.88 -0.86 -4.95
C LEU A 181 -8.90 -2.04 -4.87
N VAL A 182 -7.61 -1.76 -4.91
CA VAL A 182 -6.56 -2.80 -4.90
C VAL A 182 -5.87 -2.82 -3.54
N VAL A 183 -5.68 -4.00 -2.97
CA VAL A 183 -4.93 -4.21 -1.72
C VAL A 183 -3.71 -5.07 -2.01
N ASP A 184 -2.53 -4.63 -1.56
CA ASP A 184 -1.26 -5.31 -1.79
C ASP A 184 -0.31 -5.21 -0.59
N ALA A 185 0.60 -6.17 -0.48
CA ALA A 185 1.73 -6.12 0.42
C ALA A 185 2.88 -5.35 -0.23
N LEU A 186 3.45 -4.38 0.47
CA LEU A 186 4.50 -3.51 -0.04
C LEU A 186 5.87 -3.86 0.54
N ALA A 187 6.92 -3.32 -0.07
CA ALA A 187 8.26 -3.28 0.50
C ALA A 187 8.57 -1.87 1.04
N ALA A 188 8.97 -1.78 2.31
CA ALA A 188 9.51 -0.54 2.87
C ALA A 188 11.02 -0.51 2.73
N ARG A 189 11.59 0.69 2.78
CA ARG A 189 13.01 0.91 2.97
C ARG A 189 13.40 0.77 4.45
N SER A 190 12.61 1.35 5.34
CA SER A 190 12.92 1.41 6.78
C SER A 190 12.18 0.33 7.56
N THR A 191 12.91 -0.39 8.42
CA THR A 191 12.30 -1.34 9.38
C THR A 191 11.34 -0.65 10.36
N LYS A 192 11.50 0.66 10.60
CA LYS A 192 10.60 1.47 11.46
C LYS A 192 9.18 1.54 10.91
N ARG A 193 8.99 1.33 9.59
CA ARG A 193 7.69 1.38 8.92
C ARG A 193 7.06 0.02 8.67
N LEU A 194 7.84 -1.03 8.87
CA LEU A 194 7.39 -2.40 8.67
C LEU A 194 6.17 -2.70 9.55
N ASN A 195 5.10 -3.22 8.95
CA ASN A 195 3.88 -3.68 9.62
C ASN A 195 3.09 -2.62 10.43
N ARG A 196 3.40 -1.33 10.27
CA ARG A 196 2.72 -0.24 10.99
C ARG A 196 2.44 1.00 10.17
N THR A 197 2.59 0.88 8.87
CA THR A 197 2.37 1.96 7.91
C THR A 197 1.36 1.52 6.87
N PHE A 198 0.38 2.38 6.57
CA PHE A 198 -0.64 2.12 5.55
C PHE A 198 -0.57 3.23 4.51
N GLN A 199 -0.39 2.89 3.26
CA GLN A 199 -0.41 3.85 2.16
C GLN A 199 -1.67 3.67 1.34
N ILE A 200 -2.42 4.76 1.13
CA ILE A 200 -3.56 4.84 0.21
C ILE A 200 -3.16 5.72 -0.96
N SER A 201 -3.51 5.35 -2.19
CA SER A 201 -3.21 6.16 -3.38
C SER A 201 -4.30 6.09 -4.42
N ASP A 202 -4.53 7.22 -5.13
CA ASP A 202 -5.37 7.31 -6.32
C ASP A 202 -4.57 7.12 -7.63
N ALA A 203 -3.26 6.97 -7.55
CA ALA A 203 -2.39 6.73 -8.70
C ALA A 203 -2.41 5.27 -9.20
N GLY A 204 -3.11 4.37 -8.48
CA GLY A 204 -3.09 2.94 -8.73
C GLY A 204 -1.84 2.26 -8.16
N ILE A 205 -1.56 1.04 -8.62
CA ILE A 205 -0.46 0.22 -8.12
C ILE A 205 0.28 -0.48 -9.26
N TYR A 206 1.56 -0.74 -9.02
CA TYR A 206 2.44 -1.49 -9.91
C TYR A 206 2.85 -2.78 -9.19
N PRO A 207 2.12 -3.89 -9.36
CA PRO A 207 2.38 -5.12 -8.64
C PRO A 207 3.83 -5.58 -8.83
N GLY A 208 4.53 -5.88 -7.73
CA GLY A 208 5.93 -6.30 -7.78
C GLY A 208 6.93 -5.20 -8.13
N SER A 209 6.57 -3.91 -8.07
CA SER A 209 7.51 -2.80 -8.33
C SER A 209 8.68 -2.81 -7.35
N GLY A 210 8.44 -3.09 -6.07
CA GLY A 210 9.47 -3.24 -5.05
C GLY A 210 10.45 -4.39 -5.33
N VAL A 211 10.07 -5.37 -6.16
CA VAL A 211 10.91 -6.48 -6.59
C VAL A 211 11.39 -6.35 -8.05
N GLY A 212 11.21 -5.17 -8.67
CA GLY A 212 11.71 -4.86 -10.00
C GLY A 212 10.84 -5.31 -11.18
N ASN A 213 9.58 -5.67 -10.95
CA ASN A 213 8.62 -6.02 -12.00
C ASN A 213 7.70 -4.83 -12.31
N HIS A 214 7.80 -4.26 -13.52
CA HIS A 214 7.05 -3.06 -13.92
C HIS A 214 5.94 -3.31 -14.97
N ARG A 215 5.64 -4.57 -15.29
CA ARG A 215 4.97 -4.87 -16.57
C ARG A 215 3.45 -4.70 -16.59
N ASN A 216 2.75 -4.65 -15.47
CA ASN A 216 1.29 -4.67 -15.50
C ASN A 216 0.66 -3.82 -14.40
N ALA A 217 0.75 -2.50 -14.57
CA ALA A 217 0.13 -1.54 -13.66
C ALA A 217 -1.40 -1.69 -13.63
N LEU A 218 -1.96 -1.60 -12.44
CA LEU A 218 -3.39 -1.45 -12.21
C LEU A 218 -3.65 0.03 -11.89
N THR A 219 -3.94 0.80 -12.94
CA THR A 219 -4.18 2.25 -12.87
C THR A 219 -5.49 2.60 -13.55
N GLY A 220 -5.99 3.82 -13.32
CA GLY A 220 -7.17 4.33 -14.03
C GLY A 220 -7.01 4.28 -15.55
N GLU A 221 -5.82 4.55 -16.07
CA GLU A 221 -5.52 4.47 -17.49
C GLU A 221 -5.58 3.03 -18.03
N SER A 222 -5.00 2.06 -17.30
CA SER A 222 -4.92 0.66 -17.74
C SER A 222 -6.23 -0.11 -17.64
N LEU A 223 -7.11 0.29 -16.71
CA LEU A 223 -8.40 -0.36 -16.46
C LEU A 223 -9.60 0.40 -17.04
N GLY A 224 -9.43 1.69 -17.38
CA GLY A 224 -10.51 2.55 -17.88
C GLY A 224 -11.54 2.95 -16.81
N VAL A 225 -11.23 2.72 -15.54
CA VAL A 225 -12.06 3.09 -14.37
C VAL A 225 -11.15 3.62 -13.26
N PRO A 226 -11.62 4.49 -12.36
CA PRO A 226 -10.84 4.95 -11.22
C PRO A 226 -10.27 3.78 -10.41
N VAL A 227 -9.00 3.91 -9.97
CA VAL A 227 -8.32 2.90 -9.17
C VAL A 227 -7.78 3.55 -7.91
N LEU A 228 -8.15 3.01 -6.75
CA LEU A 228 -7.52 3.30 -5.47
C LEU A 228 -6.68 2.09 -5.06
N ALA A 229 -5.56 2.33 -4.43
CA ALA A 229 -4.69 1.29 -3.91
C ALA A 229 -4.48 1.47 -2.40
N ILE A 230 -4.49 0.38 -1.65
CA ILE A 230 -4.07 0.33 -0.25
C ILE A 230 -2.90 -0.64 -0.16
N GLY A 231 -1.81 -0.20 0.43
CA GLY A 231 -0.64 -1.04 0.63
C GLY A 231 -0.09 -0.94 2.05
N VAL A 232 0.39 -2.06 2.56
CA VAL A 232 1.06 -2.15 3.87
C VAL A 232 2.42 -2.81 3.67
N PRO A 233 3.52 -2.20 4.11
CA PRO A 233 4.82 -2.82 4.01
C PRO A 233 4.95 -3.98 5.00
N THR A 234 5.14 -5.16 4.46
CA THR A 234 5.30 -6.43 5.19
C THR A 234 6.71 -6.98 5.10
N VAL A 235 7.54 -6.41 4.24
CA VAL A 235 8.94 -6.78 4.03
C VAL A 235 9.83 -5.54 3.87
N VAL A 236 11.12 -5.74 4.17
CA VAL A 236 12.19 -4.78 3.87
C VAL A 236 13.29 -5.50 3.09
N ASP A 237 13.89 -4.84 2.11
CA ASP A 237 15.01 -5.36 1.34
C ASP A 237 16.25 -5.54 2.24
N ALA A 238 16.85 -6.73 2.22
CA ALA A 238 17.95 -7.06 3.12
C ALA A 238 19.21 -6.21 2.84
N ALA A 239 19.49 -5.90 1.57
CA ALA A 239 20.62 -5.06 1.22
C ALA A 239 20.43 -3.61 1.72
N THR A 240 19.20 -3.14 1.76
CA THR A 240 18.86 -1.82 2.31
C THR A 240 19.10 -1.76 3.81
N ILE A 241 18.69 -2.78 4.58
CA ILE A 241 18.95 -2.84 6.04
C ILE A 241 20.45 -2.77 6.34
N VAL A 242 21.25 -3.56 5.64
CA VAL A 242 22.72 -3.57 5.84
C VAL A 242 23.33 -2.24 5.39
N GLY A 243 22.88 -1.68 4.29
CA GLY A 243 23.35 -0.38 3.80
C GLY A 243 23.07 0.77 4.76
N ASP A 244 21.89 0.79 5.40
CA ASP A 244 21.53 1.81 6.39
C ASP A 244 22.35 1.64 7.69
N ALA A 245 22.52 0.41 8.18
CA ALA A 245 23.36 0.14 9.35
C ALA A 245 24.83 0.58 9.14
N LEU A 246 25.39 0.33 7.96
CA LEU A 246 26.74 0.77 7.63
C LEU A 246 26.85 2.31 7.59
N ARG A 247 25.87 3.02 7.06
CA ARG A 247 25.85 4.48 7.04
C ARG A 247 25.76 5.09 8.44
N GLU A 248 24.93 4.53 9.32
CA GLU A 248 24.84 4.97 10.72
C GLU A 248 26.18 4.78 11.43
N MET A 249 26.85 3.66 11.24
CA MET A 249 28.19 3.41 11.80
C MET A 249 29.26 4.38 11.25
N GLU A 250 29.17 4.78 9.98
CA GLU A 250 30.08 5.75 9.37
C GLU A 250 29.89 7.17 9.94
N GLN A 251 28.65 7.56 10.27
CA GLN A 251 28.33 8.86 10.87
C GLN A 251 28.78 8.96 12.34
N GLU A 252 28.72 7.86 13.09
CA GLU A 252 29.17 7.82 14.49
C GLU A 252 30.68 7.73 14.66
N ASN A 253 31.38 7.18 13.69
CA ASN A 253 32.84 7.05 13.70
C ASN A 253 33.49 8.06 12.76
N ASP A 254 33.98 9.18 13.33
CA ASP A 254 34.78 10.21 12.66
C ASP A 254 36.18 9.68 12.22
N SER A 255 36.36 8.40 12.01
CA SER A 255 37.62 7.75 11.76
C SER A 255 37.79 7.32 10.30
N ALA A 256 38.85 7.88 9.69
CA ALA A 256 39.40 7.65 8.36
C ALA A 256 39.67 6.16 7.98
N LEU A 257 39.23 5.20 8.77
CA LEU A 257 39.50 3.77 8.58
C LEU A 257 38.57 3.05 7.62
N LEU A 258 37.44 3.68 7.25
CA LEU A 258 36.42 3.05 6.39
C LEU A 258 36.43 3.55 4.94
N GLN A 259 37.25 4.55 4.60
CA GLN A 259 37.26 5.17 3.27
C GLN A 259 37.73 4.26 2.11
N ASN A 260 38.15 3.04 2.36
CA ASN A 260 38.69 2.11 1.34
C ASN A 260 38.01 0.75 1.25
N ARG A 261 36.80 0.58 1.79
CA ARG A 261 36.06 -0.68 1.64
C ARG A 261 34.88 -0.53 0.69
N GLU A 262 35.15 -0.59 -0.60
CA GLU A 262 34.14 -1.01 -1.56
C GLU A 262 33.78 -2.46 -1.25
N HIS A 263 32.57 -2.71 -0.70
CA HIS A 263 32.03 -4.06 -0.52
C HIS A 263 30.85 -4.35 -1.48
N PRO A 264 30.95 -4.08 -2.81
CA PRO A 264 29.87 -4.36 -3.74
C PRO A 264 29.55 -5.85 -3.83
N GLN A 265 30.57 -6.71 -3.67
CA GLN A 265 30.40 -8.16 -3.79
C GLN A 265 29.75 -8.81 -2.56
N ALA A 266 30.02 -8.31 -1.35
CA ALA A 266 29.41 -8.86 -0.14
C ALA A 266 27.89 -8.60 -0.07
N LEU A 267 27.43 -7.46 -0.60
CA LEU A 267 26.02 -7.10 -0.63
C LEU A 267 25.26 -7.67 -1.86
N SER A 268 25.97 -8.09 -2.90
CA SER A 268 25.33 -8.72 -4.07
C SER A 268 24.60 -10.02 -3.73
N GLY A 269 25.04 -10.75 -2.71
CA GLY A 269 24.36 -11.93 -2.19
C GLY A 269 23.03 -11.65 -1.46
N LEU A 270 22.81 -10.39 -1.03
CA LEU A 270 21.57 -9.96 -0.37
C LEU A 270 20.54 -9.42 -1.37
N ASN A 271 20.93 -9.18 -2.62
CA ASN A 271 20.00 -8.76 -3.66
C ASN A 271 18.92 -9.83 -3.84
N ASN A 272 17.65 -9.41 -3.83
CA ASN A 272 16.46 -10.26 -3.89
C ASN A 272 16.17 -11.07 -2.61
N MET A 273 16.80 -10.74 -1.48
CA MET A 273 16.41 -11.25 -0.16
C MET A 273 15.57 -10.19 0.56
N TYR A 274 14.45 -10.64 1.09
CA TYR A 274 13.54 -9.80 1.87
C TYR A 274 13.45 -10.29 3.31
N VAL A 275 13.38 -9.35 4.24
CA VAL A 275 13.28 -9.62 5.67
C VAL A 275 11.89 -9.18 6.15
N THR A 276 11.29 -9.99 6.99
CA THR A 276 10.02 -9.69 7.66
C THR A 276 10.14 -9.95 9.16
N GLY A 277 9.14 -9.49 9.95
CA GLY A 277 9.07 -9.74 11.39
C GLY A 277 8.94 -11.24 11.70
N LYS A 278 9.43 -11.66 12.85
CA LYS A 278 9.35 -13.05 13.32
C LYS A 278 7.90 -13.49 13.54
N ASP A 279 7.04 -12.56 13.88
CA ASP A 279 5.62 -12.69 14.21
C ASP A 279 4.70 -12.41 13.02
N ILE A 280 5.23 -12.51 11.80
CA ILE A 280 4.51 -12.13 10.58
C ILE A 280 3.17 -12.88 10.41
N ASP A 281 3.04 -14.11 10.90
CA ASP A 281 1.80 -14.89 10.79
C ASP A 281 0.65 -14.24 11.57
N GLU A 282 0.92 -13.76 12.80
CA GLU A 282 -0.06 -13.02 13.61
C GLU A 282 -0.26 -11.61 13.08
N THR A 283 0.84 -10.97 12.69
CA THR A 283 0.84 -9.62 12.13
C THR A 283 -0.08 -9.50 10.92
N ILE A 284 0.01 -10.41 9.96
CA ILE A 284 -0.84 -10.39 8.75
C ILE A 284 -2.32 -10.57 9.11
N LEU A 285 -2.65 -11.28 10.17
CA LEU A 285 -4.03 -11.45 10.61
C LEU A 285 -4.63 -10.11 11.06
N TYR A 286 -3.99 -9.43 12.04
CA TYR A 286 -4.54 -8.15 12.50
C TYR A 286 -4.44 -7.04 11.46
N LEU A 287 -3.39 -6.98 10.62
CA LEU A 287 -3.30 -6.04 9.52
C LEU A 287 -4.44 -6.24 8.50
N SER A 288 -4.79 -7.50 8.21
CA SER A 288 -5.90 -7.79 7.31
C SER A 288 -7.25 -7.40 7.93
N GLU A 289 -7.42 -7.49 9.25
CA GLU A 289 -8.60 -7.01 9.97
C GLU A 289 -8.72 -5.49 9.91
N ILE A 290 -7.66 -4.76 10.21
CA ILE A 290 -7.64 -3.30 10.12
C ILE A 290 -8.00 -2.82 8.71
N VAL A 291 -7.36 -3.40 7.67
CA VAL A 291 -7.60 -2.96 6.29
C VAL A 291 -9.02 -3.32 5.84
N SER A 292 -9.50 -4.52 6.16
CA SER A 292 -10.86 -4.93 5.77
C SER A 292 -11.94 -4.12 6.49
N ASP A 293 -11.77 -3.84 7.79
CA ASP A 293 -12.70 -2.99 8.55
C ASP A 293 -12.70 -1.55 8.00
N GLY A 294 -11.51 -0.98 7.74
CA GLY A 294 -11.37 0.32 7.09
C GLY A 294 -12.08 0.39 5.74
N ILE A 295 -11.96 -0.64 4.89
CA ILE A 295 -12.65 -0.72 3.60
C ILE A 295 -14.15 -0.86 3.79
N ASN A 296 -14.61 -1.77 4.67
CA ASN A 296 -16.02 -2.00 4.92
C ASN A 296 -16.72 -0.72 5.41
N ARG A 297 -16.12 -0.01 6.35
CA ARG A 297 -16.60 1.31 6.84
C ARG A 297 -16.61 2.39 5.77
N ALA A 298 -15.57 2.41 4.90
CA ALA A 298 -15.48 3.42 3.85
C ALA A 298 -16.53 3.22 2.76
N LEU A 299 -16.80 1.97 2.38
CA LEU A 299 -17.70 1.65 1.28
C LEU A 299 -19.17 1.59 1.70
N ASN A 300 -19.46 1.08 2.88
CA ASN A 300 -20.81 0.93 3.40
C ASN A 300 -20.85 1.25 4.90
N PRO A 301 -20.68 2.53 5.28
CA PRO A 301 -20.69 2.91 6.68
C PRO A 301 -21.97 2.44 7.36
N GLU A 302 -21.83 1.89 8.55
CA GLU A 302 -22.97 1.59 9.42
C GLU A 302 -23.63 2.94 9.76
N GLY A 303 -24.95 3.04 9.50
CA GLY A 303 -25.73 4.24 9.74
C GLY A 303 -25.97 4.48 11.22
#